data_6fafcf84cd461b46acadffa9dde30703
#
_entry.id   6fafcf84cd461b46acadffa9dde30703
#
_cell.length_a   1.000
_cell.length_b   1.000
_cell.length_c   1.000
_cell.angle_alpha   90.00
_cell.angle_beta   90.00
_cell.angle_gamma   90.00
#
_symmetry.space_group_name_H-M   'P 1'
#
loop_
_entity.id
_entity.type
_entity.pdbx_description
1 polymer ?
#
loop_
_entity_poly.entity_id
_entity_poly.type
_entity_poly.pdbx_seq_one_letter_code
_entity_poly.pdbx_strand_id
1 'polypeptide(L)'
;MKKNLFLAITLLSATLSFAQISSTQVDELVNRTLKTFNVPGIAVAIVKDGKIIHAKGYGVKSVLTNEKVDANTLFGIASNSKAFTSAALAMLVDEGKVKWDDKVIKYLPNFKMYDEYVTNEFTIRDLLTHRSGLGLG
;
A
#
# COMPACT_ATOMS: atom_id res chain seq x y z
N MET A 1 48.17 8.79 25.99
CA MET A 1 47.60 8.42 24.67
C MET A 1 46.39 7.50 24.77
N LYS A 2 46.39 6.39 25.53
CA LYS A 2 45.25 5.47 25.62
C LYS A 2 43.95 6.07 26.17
N LYS A 3 44.00 7.00 27.16
CA LYS A 3 42.83 7.68 27.75
C LYS A 3 42.10 8.60 26.75
N ASN A 4 42.85 9.30 25.88
CA ASN A 4 42.28 10.22 24.89
C ASN A 4 41.63 9.45 23.69
N LEU A 5 42.16 8.24 23.39
CA LEU A 5 41.55 7.37 22.37
C LEU A 5 40.18 6.81 22.82
N PHE A 6 40.05 6.46 24.11
CA PHE A 6 38.80 5.98 24.69
C PHE A 6 37.72 7.08 24.70
N LEU A 7 38.10 8.31 25.02
CA LEU A 7 37.20 9.46 25.00
C LEU A 7 36.72 9.80 23.59
N ALA A 8 37.58 9.70 22.58
CA ALA A 8 37.24 9.92 21.17
C ALA A 8 36.27 8.86 20.63
N ILE A 9 36.45 7.59 21.03
CA ILE A 9 35.52 6.49 20.62
C ILE A 9 34.15 6.67 21.27
N THR A 10 34.08 7.12 22.53
CA THR A 10 32.81 7.35 23.22
C THR A 10 32.05 8.56 22.65
N LEU A 11 32.74 9.60 22.21
CA LEU A 11 32.12 10.74 21.51
C LEU A 11 31.64 10.37 20.10
N LEU A 12 32.31 9.48 19.40
CA LEU A 12 31.90 9.03 18.06
C LEU A 12 30.66 8.12 18.09
N SER A 13 30.49 7.34 19.16
CA SER A 13 29.29 6.49 19.34
C SER A 13 28.02 7.26 19.73
N ALA A 14 28.14 8.48 20.26
CA ALA A 14 27.00 9.32 20.62
C ALA A 14 26.30 9.99 19.41
N THR A 15 26.90 9.94 18.21
CA THR A 15 26.34 10.59 17.01
C THR A 15 25.44 9.70 16.17
N LEU A 16 25.21 8.43 16.58
CA LEU A 16 24.21 7.56 15.92
C LEU A 16 22.80 7.91 16.40
N SER A 17 22.44 9.19 16.33
CA SER A 17 21.07 9.63 16.54
C SER A 17 20.28 9.33 15.27
N PHE A 18 19.51 8.24 15.26
CA PHE A 18 18.53 8.02 14.20
C PHE A 18 17.48 9.14 14.30
N ALA A 19 17.59 10.11 13.40
CA ALA A 19 16.61 11.19 13.29
C ALA A 19 15.25 10.59 12.91
N GLN A 20 14.42 10.34 13.91
CA GLN A 20 13.05 9.90 13.70
C GLN A 20 12.21 11.12 13.34
N ILE A 21 11.52 11.07 12.18
CA ILE A 21 10.59 12.13 11.82
C ILE A 21 9.50 12.28 12.89
N SER A 22 9.30 13.49 13.40
CA SER A 22 8.26 13.79 14.37
C SER A 22 6.89 13.94 13.70
N SER A 23 5.80 13.78 14.47
CA SER A 23 4.44 14.01 13.97
C SER A 23 4.27 15.44 13.42
N THR A 24 4.89 16.43 14.02
CA THR A 24 4.89 17.82 13.55
C THR A 24 5.57 17.96 12.19
N GLN A 25 6.71 17.31 11.99
CA GLN A 25 7.38 17.32 10.69
C GLN A 25 6.55 16.61 9.59
N VAL A 26 5.81 15.55 9.96
CA VAL A 26 4.84 14.94 9.05
C VAL A 26 3.72 15.91 8.70
N ASP A 27 3.14 16.61 9.69
CA ASP A 27 2.12 17.65 9.47
C ASP A 27 2.59 18.73 8.48
N GLU A 28 3.79 19.25 8.68
CA GLU A 28 4.40 20.26 7.80
C GLU A 28 4.60 19.73 6.36
N LEU A 29 5.14 18.50 6.23
CA LEU A 29 5.36 17.86 4.94
C LEU A 29 4.05 17.68 4.20
N VAL A 30 3.02 17.13 4.84
CA VAL A 30 1.72 16.88 4.23
C VAL A 30 1.03 18.18 3.83
N ASN A 31 1.04 19.20 4.69
CA ASN A 31 0.46 20.51 4.36
C ASN A 31 1.18 21.18 3.16
N ARG A 32 2.49 21.03 3.05
CA ARG A 32 3.25 21.49 1.88
C ARG A 32 2.85 20.70 0.63
N THR A 33 2.71 19.37 0.74
CA THR A 33 2.29 18.47 -0.36
C THR A 33 0.91 18.87 -0.89
N LEU A 34 -0.08 19.08 -0.01
CA LEU A 34 -1.42 19.54 -0.41
C LEU A 34 -1.36 20.79 -1.27
N LYS A 35 -0.55 21.78 -0.86
CA LYS A 35 -0.40 23.05 -1.57
C LYS A 35 0.35 22.87 -2.91
N THR A 36 1.48 22.14 -2.88
CA THR A 36 2.36 21.99 -4.06
C THR A 36 1.67 21.24 -5.19
N PHE A 37 0.90 20.22 -4.87
CA PHE A 37 0.23 19.35 -5.85
C PHE A 37 -1.25 19.68 -6.04
N ASN A 38 -1.75 20.72 -5.37
CA ASN A 38 -3.17 21.12 -5.42
C ASN A 38 -4.13 19.97 -5.11
N VAL A 39 -3.80 19.17 -4.09
CA VAL A 39 -4.61 18.03 -3.65
C VAL A 39 -5.58 18.49 -2.57
N PRO A 40 -6.90 18.23 -2.70
CA PRO A 40 -7.89 18.72 -1.73
C PRO A 40 -7.78 18.08 -0.36
N GLY A 41 -7.43 16.79 -0.29
CA GLY A 41 -7.36 16.07 0.98
C GLY A 41 -6.47 14.84 0.91
N ILE A 42 -5.83 14.53 2.03
CA ILE A 42 -4.93 13.37 2.23
C ILE A 42 -5.20 12.76 3.60
N ALA A 43 -5.10 11.44 3.71
CA ALA A 43 -4.97 10.72 4.98
C ALA A 43 -3.58 10.08 5.05
N VAL A 44 -2.91 10.22 6.19
CA VAL A 44 -1.56 9.66 6.40
C VAL A 44 -1.56 8.83 7.67
N ALA A 45 -1.05 7.61 7.59
CA ALA A 45 -0.75 6.77 8.73
C ALA A 45 0.71 6.26 8.64
N ILE A 46 1.40 6.28 9.77
CA ILE A 46 2.75 5.74 9.89
C ILE A 46 2.74 4.70 11.02
N VAL A 47 3.18 3.50 10.67
CA VAL A 47 3.34 2.39 11.61
C VAL A 47 4.83 2.10 11.74
N LYS A 48 5.32 2.04 12.98
CA LYS A 48 6.70 1.66 13.29
C LYS A 48 6.69 0.64 14.42
N ASP A 49 7.43 -0.44 14.25
CA ASP A 49 7.54 -1.52 15.24
C ASP A 49 6.17 -2.01 15.74
N GLY A 50 5.20 -2.17 14.81
CA GLY A 50 3.83 -2.59 15.10
C GLY A 50 2.96 -1.54 15.78
N LYS A 51 3.44 -0.31 15.99
CA LYS A 51 2.69 0.78 16.65
C LYS A 51 2.37 1.89 15.66
N ILE A 52 1.13 2.38 15.71
CA ILE A 52 0.73 3.58 14.98
C ILE A 52 1.36 4.79 15.68
N ILE A 53 2.30 5.44 15.02
CA ILE A 53 2.98 6.65 15.54
C ILE A 53 2.40 7.94 14.95
N HIS A 54 1.63 7.83 13.87
CA HIS A 54 0.90 8.94 13.26
C HIS A 54 -0.32 8.37 12.50
N ALA A 55 -1.50 8.98 12.67
CA ALA A 55 -2.70 8.69 11.90
C ALA A 55 -3.59 9.93 11.86
N LYS A 56 -3.65 10.62 10.72
CA LYS A 56 -4.32 11.91 10.62
C LYS A 56 -4.83 12.19 9.21
N GLY A 57 -5.98 12.87 9.14
CA GLY A 57 -6.53 13.44 7.91
C GLY A 57 -6.17 14.91 7.77
N TYR A 58 -6.02 15.37 6.53
CA TYR A 58 -5.67 16.75 6.18
C TYR A 58 -6.51 17.22 5.00
N GLY A 59 -6.81 18.53 4.97
CA GLY A 59 -7.58 19.13 3.91
C GLY A 59 -9.07 18.78 3.98
N VAL A 60 -9.71 18.62 2.83
CA VAL A 60 -11.17 18.46 2.70
C VAL A 60 -11.53 17.24 1.84
N LYS A 61 -12.66 16.60 2.16
CA LYS A 61 -13.23 15.49 1.37
C LYS A 61 -13.80 16.00 0.05
N SER A 62 -14.31 17.22 0.06
CA SER A 62 -14.92 17.86 -1.10
C SER A 62 -14.63 19.36 -1.07
N VAL A 63 -14.22 19.90 -2.19
CA VAL A 63 -14.00 21.34 -2.37
C VAL A 63 -15.34 22.13 -2.38
N LEU A 64 -16.45 21.45 -2.60
CA LEU A 64 -17.78 22.06 -2.61
C LEU A 64 -18.35 22.24 -1.21
N THR A 65 -18.15 21.28 -0.31
CA THR A 65 -18.73 21.26 1.04
C THR A 65 -17.77 21.73 2.11
N ASN A 66 -16.44 21.75 1.82
CA ASN A 66 -15.38 22.02 2.78
C ASN A 66 -15.36 21.07 4.00
N GLU A 67 -16.01 19.91 3.89
CA GLU A 67 -16.01 18.88 4.94
C GLU A 67 -14.59 18.34 5.13
N LYS A 68 -14.12 18.33 6.38
CA LYS A 68 -12.73 17.96 6.68
C LYS A 68 -12.49 16.47 6.54
N VAL A 69 -11.29 16.13 6.05
CA VAL A 69 -10.75 14.76 6.12
C VAL A 69 -10.37 14.45 7.57
N ASP A 70 -10.78 13.28 8.04
CA ASP A 70 -10.45 12.75 9.37
C ASP A 70 -9.92 11.30 9.27
N ALA A 71 -9.68 10.66 10.43
CA ALA A 71 -9.17 9.30 10.50
C ALA A 71 -10.18 8.23 9.99
N ASN A 72 -11.47 8.59 9.87
CA ASN A 72 -12.54 7.69 9.42
C ASN A 72 -12.95 7.93 7.95
N THR A 73 -12.33 8.90 7.30
CA THR A 73 -12.61 9.21 5.90
C THR A 73 -12.17 8.08 4.99
N LEU A 74 -13.11 7.56 4.19
CA LEU A 74 -12.82 6.51 3.23
C LEU A 74 -12.21 7.08 1.97
N PHE A 75 -11.13 6.45 1.52
CA PHE A 75 -10.46 6.75 0.27
C PHE A 75 -10.48 5.55 -0.66
N GLY A 76 -10.65 5.79 -1.95
CA GLY A 76 -10.41 4.78 -2.97
C GLY A 76 -8.92 4.44 -3.00
N ILE A 77 -8.57 3.17 -2.82
CA ILE A 77 -7.18 2.72 -2.75
C ILE A 77 -6.64 2.19 -4.09
N ALA A 78 -7.45 2.31 -5.15
CA ALA A 78 -7.09 1.91 -6.51
C ALA A 78 -6.38 0.52 -6.55
N SER A 79 -5.23 0.41 -7.21
CA SER A 79 -4.51 -0.86 -7.38
C SER A 79 -3.99 -1.51 -6.09
N ASN A 80 -3.98 -0.80 -4.95
CA ASN A 80 -3.70 -1.45 -3.67
C ASN A 80 -4.73 -2.55 -3.33
N SER A 81 -5.95 -2.47 -3.90
CA SER A 81 -6.99 -3.50 -3.80
C SER A 81 -6.53 -4.86 -4.32
N LYS A 82 -5.57 -4.90 -5.26
CA LYS A 82 -5.03 -6.16 -5.81
C LYS A 82 -4.36 -7.03 -4.74
N ALA A 83 -3.71 -6.40 -3.76
CA ALA A 83 -3.08 -7.11 -2.66
C ALA A 83 -4.13 -7.88 -1.82
N PHE A 84 -5.29 -7.25 -1.55
CA PHE A 84 -6.40 -7.90 -0.83
C PHE A 84 -7.02 -9.03 -1.63
N THR A 85 -7.22 -8.84 -2.94
CA THR A 85 -7.72 -9.89 -3.83
C THR A 85 -6.77 -11.09 -3.87
N SER A 86 -5.46 -10.83 -4.01
CA SER A 86 -4.45 -11.90 -4.01
C SER A 86 -4.39 -12.63 -2.68
N ALA A 87 -4.49 -11.91 -1.56
CA ALA A 87 -4.53 -12.51 -0.22
C ALA A 87 -5.77 -13.40 -0.03
N ALA A 88 -6.96 -12.93 -0.46
CA ALA A 88 -8.19 -13.71 -0.39
C ALA A 88 -8.10 -15.01 -1.21
N LEU A 89 -7.53 -14.96 -2.42
CA LEU A 89 -7.29 -16.16 -3.23
C LEU A 89 -6.25 -17.08 -2.58
N ALA A 90 -5.19 -16.55 -1.98
CA ALA A 90 -4.19 -17.34 -1.26
C ALA A 90 -4.82 -18.10 -0.08
N MET A 91 -5.73 -17.48 0.68
CA MET A 91 -6.47 -18.16 1.74
C MET A 91 -7.29 -19.34 1.20
N LEU A 92 -7.96 -19.18 0.05
CA LEU A 92 -8.70 -20.29 -0.58
C LEU A 92 -7.76 -21.41 -1.05
N VAL A 93 -6.54 -21.06 -1.48
CA VAL A 93 -5.52 -22.07 -1.84
C VAL A 93 -5.04 -22.82 -0.61
N ASP A 94 -4.77 -22.14 0.49
CA ASP A 94 -4.35 -22.74 1.77
C ASP A 94 -5.44 -23.66 2.34
N GLU A 95 -6.71 -23.31 2.14
CA GLU A 95 -7.87 -24.13 2.51
C GLU A 95 -8.12 -25.31 1.52
N GLY A 96 -7.32 -25.44 0.47
CA GLY A 96 -7.47 -26.48 -0.56
C GLY A 96 -8.69 -26.34 -1.47
N LYS A 97 -9.40 -25.22 -1.42
CA LYS A 97 -10.59 -24.96 -2.24
C LYS A 97 -10.27 -24.59 -3.68
N VAL A 98 -9.09 -24.00 -3.92
CA VAL A 98 -8.61 -23.56 -5.21
C VAL A 98 -7.13 -23.93 -5.33
N LYS A 99 -6.65 -24.19 -6.55
CA LYS A 99 -5.21 -24.28 -6.84
C LYS A 99 -4.81 -23.14 -7.77
N TRP A 100 -3.58 -22.64 -7.62
CA TRP A 100 -3.06 -21.56 -8.46
C TRP A 100 -3.14 -21.88 -9.96
N ASP A 101 -2.93 -23.14 -10.33
CA ASP A 101 -2.87 -23.58 -11.72
C ASP A 101 -4.18 -24.22 -12.20
N ASP A 102 -5.25 -24.15 -11.39
CA ASP A 102 -6.59 -24.52 -11.83
C ASP A 102 -7.08 -23.53 -12.90
N LYS A 103 -7.81 -24.05 -13.89
CA LYS A 103 -8.43 -23.25 -14.93
C LYS A 103 -9.55 -22.38 -14.37
N VAL A 104 -9.62 -21.12 -14.79
CA VAL A 104 -10.65 -20.16 -14.33
C VAL A 104 -12.06 -20.68 -14.62
N ILE A 105 -12.27 -21.29 -15.79
CA ILE A 105 -13.57 -21.85 -16.19
C ILE A 105 -14.10 -22.93 -15.25
N LYS A 106 -13.24 -23.58 -14.47
CA LYS A 106 -13.65 -24.56 -13.45
C LYS A 106 -14.53 -23.91 -12.36
N TYR A 107 -14.26 -22.66 -12.04
CA TYR A 107 -14.94 -21.89 -10.98
C TYR A 107 -15.94 -20.88 -11.54
N LEU A 108 -15.64 -20.35 -12.72
CA LEU A 108 -16.46 -19.37 -13.44
C LEU A 108 -16.78 -19.91 -14.84
N PRO A 109 -17.81 -20.77 -15.01
CA PRO A 109 -18.10 -21.41 -16.29
C PRO A 109 -18.42 -20.45 -17.43
N ASN A 110 -18.86 -19.23 -17.11
CA ASN A 110 -19.14 -18.17 -18.08
C ASN A 110 -17.95 -17.25 -18.37
N PHE A 111 -16.78 -17.52 -17.77
CA PHE A 111 -15.57 -16.78 -18.07
C PHE A 111 -15.19 -16.93 -19.54
N LYS A 112 -14.93 -15.81 -20.22
CA LYS A 112 -14.56 -15.80 -21.64
C LYS A 112 -13.50 -14.73 -21.90
N MET A 113 -12.45 -15.15 -22.57
CA MET A 113 -11.41 -14.29 -23.14
C MET A 113 -11.66 -14.06 -24.62
N TYR A 114 -10.80 -13.28 -25.27
CA TYR A 114 -10.87 -12.93 -26.68
C TYR A 114 -10.68 -14.14 -27.63
N ASP A 115 -10.08 -15.20 -27.14
CA ASP A 115 -9.77 -16.43 -27.87
C ASP A 115 -10.20 -17.66 -27.07
N GLU A 116 -10.73 -18.69 -27.74
CA GLU A 116 -11.26 -19.88 -27.08
C GLU A 116 -10.15 -20.72 -26.41
N TYR A 117 -9.00 -20.85 -27.05
CA TYR A 117 -7.86 -21.53 -26.45
C TYR A 117 -7.40 -20.82 -25.19
N VAL A 118 -7.25 -19.49 -25.24
CA VAL A 118 -6.89 -18.68 -24.08
C VAL A 118 -7.93 -18.84 -22.97
N THR A 119 -9.22 -18.82 -23.30
CA THR A 119 -10.32 -19.02 -22.34
C THR A 119 -10.16 -20.33 -21.57
N ASN A 120 -9.89 -21.43 -22.29
CA ASN A 120 -9.80 -22.77 -21.73
C ASN A 120 -8.49 -23.01 -20.95
N GLU A 121 -7.42 -22.32 -21.33
CA GLU A 121 -6.10 -22.48 -20.71
C GLU A 121 -5.81 -21.52 -19.57
N PHE A 122 -6.60 -20.44 -19.42
CA PHE A 122 -6.35 -19.38 -18.45
C PHE A 122 -6.50 -19.88 -17.01
N THR A 123 -5.48 -19.64 -16.21
CA THR A 123 -5.40 -20.12 -14.82
C THR A 123 -5.70 -19.02 -13.81
N ILE A 124 -5.97 -19.41 -12.57
CA ILE A 124 -6.11 -18.48 -11.42
C ILE A 124 -4.83 -17.65 -11.26
N ARG A 125 -3.66 -18.26 -11.48
CA ARG A 125 -2.36 -17.55 -11.44
C ARG A 125 -2.28 -16.46 -12.51
N ASP A 126 -2.76 -16.74 -13.72
CA ASP A 126 -2.71 -15.79 -14.84
C ASP A 126 -3.54 -14.52 -14.58
N LEU A 127 -4.65 -14.64 -13.83
CA LEU A 127 -5.46 -13.49 -13.41
C LEU A 127 -4.65 -12.49 -12.55
N LEU A 128 -3.62 -12.96 -11.83
CA LEU A 128 -2.88 -12.15 -10.84
C LEU A 128 -1.52 -11.66 -11.36
N THR A 129 -1.10 -12.07 -12.55
CA THR A 129 0.29 -11.87 -13.02
C THR A 129 0.42 -10.98 -14.25
N HIS A 130 -0.64 -10.26 -14.61
CA HIS A 130 -0.65 -9.40 -15.82
C HIS A 130 -0.27 -10.11 -17.12
N ARG A 131 -0.65 -11.39 -17.28
CA ARG A 131 -0.33 -12.22 -18.45
C ARG A 131 -1.52 -12.41 -19.39
N SER A 132 -2.58 -11.65 -19.20
CA SER A 132 -3.82 -11.79 -19.99
C SER A 132 -3.70 -11.33 -21.45
N GLY A 133 -2.69 -10.53 -21.79
CA GLY A 133 -2.62 -9.86 -23.09
C GLY A 133 -3.61 -8.70 -23.26
N LEU A 134 -4.45 -8.42 -22.28
CA LEU A 134 -5.34 -7.26 -22.29
C LEU A 134 -4.54 -5.97 -22.05
N GLY A 135 -4.82 -4.94 -22.85
CA GLY A 135 -4.27 -3.60 -22.64
C GLY A 135 -4.86 -2.96 -21.38
N LEU A 136 -4.22 -1.86 -20.97
CA LEU A 136 -4.82 -0.96 -19.97
C LEU A 136 -6.02 -0.27 -20.62
N GLY A 137 -7.18 -0.35 -19.96
CA GLY A 137 -8.38 0.36 -20.37
C GLY A 137 -8.31 1.85 -20.09
#